data_078aa9d7ec17fa9dc6e49d1e349d4143
#
_entry.id   078aa9d7ec17fa9dc6e49d1e349d4143
#
_cell.length_a   1.000
_cell.length_b   1.000
_cell.length_c   1.000
_cell.angle_alpha   90.00
_cell.angle_beta   90.00
_cell.angle_gamma   90.00
#
_symmetry.space_group_name_H-M   'P 1'
#
loop_
_entity.id
_entity.type
_entity.pdbx_description
1 polymer ?
#
loop_
_entity_poly.entity_id
_entity_poly.type
_entity_poly.pdbx_seq_one_letter_code
_entity_poly.pdbx_strand_id
1 'polypeptide(L)'
;MTEAVKTPWHLWAVGILSLLWNAFGAFDYVMTKLRNPEYMAAFTPEQQAYFYSFPLWANVGWALGVWGSVLGSLLLLVRSRHAVTAFLLSLVGLAISSVYQFGMHYGDLERMFGTFPMIFTAVIWIIVIALFLYARAQTAKGVLR
;
A
#
# COMPACT_ATOMS: atom_id res chain seq x y z
N MET A 1 39.55 1.44 -0.67
CA MET A 1 38.67 0.41 -0.09
C MET A 1 37.52 1.06 0.62
N THR A 2 36.31 0.74 0.19
CA THR A 2 35.11 1.22 0.85
C THR A 2 34.71 0.24 1.94
N GLU A 3 34.55 0.73 3.15
CA GLU A 3 34.01 -0.08 4.22
C GLU A 3 32.54 -0.42 3.95
N ALA A 4 32.13 -1.65 4.28
CA ALA A 4 30.74 -2.03 4.20
C ALA A 4 29.90 -1.23 5.20
N VAL A 5 28.81 -0.62 4.73
CA VAL A 5 27.91 0.12 5.60
C VAL A 5 27.16 -0.84 6.50
N LYS A 6 27.22 -0.57 7.81
CA LYS A 6 26.51 -1.36 8.81
C LYS A 6 25.00 -1.23 8.64
N THR A 7 24.30 -2.35 8.67
CA THR A 7 22.83 -2.33 8.62
C THR A 7 22.29 -1.86 9.97
N PRO A 8 21.57 -0.74 10.02
CA PRO A 8 20.98 -0.29 11.28
C PRO A 8 19.83 -1.22 11.69
N TRP A 9 19.65 -1.40 13.01
CA TRP A 9 18.59 -2.26 13.53
C TRP A 9 17.19 -1.81 13.07
N HIS A 10 16.99 -0.50 12.93
CA HIS A 10 15.68 0.03 12.55
C HIS A 10 15.27 -0.37 11.12
N LEU A 11 16.23 -0.74 10.26
CA LEU A 11 15.89 -1.26 8.93
C LEU A 11 15.05 -2.54 9.05
N TRP A 12 15.45 -3.42 9.96
CA TRP A 12 14.71 -4.66 10.21
C TRP A 12 13.34 -4.38 10.81
N ALA A 13 13.26 -3.46 11.77
CA ALA A 13 12.00 -3.07 12.38
C ALA A 13 11.04 -2.47 11.36
N VAL A 14 11.51 -1.50 10.56
CA VAL A 14 10.69 -0.86 9.53
C VAL A 14 10.27 -1.87 8.46
N GLY A 15 11.20 -2.69 8.00
CA GLY A 15 10.92 -3.70 6.97
C GLY A 15 9.88 -4.72 7.43
N ILE A 16 10.04 -5.27 8.63
CA ILE A 16 9.12 -6.28 9.16
C ILE A 16 7.75 -5.68 9.48
N LEU A 17 7.71 -4.56 10.20
CA LEU A 17 6.44 -3.92 10.58
C LEU A 17 5.67 -3.44 9.37
N SER A 18 6.37 -2.83 8.40
CA SER A 18 5.71 -2.39 7.17
C SER A 18 5.24 -3.57 6.32
N LEU A 19 5.99 -4.67 6.29
CA LEU A 19 5.57 -5.87 5.58
C LEU A 19 4.28 -6.44 6.19
N LEU A 20 4.20 -6.50 7.51
CA LEU A 20 2.98 -6.96 8.19
C LEU A 20 1.79 -6.06 7.87
N TRP A 21 1.98 -4.75 7.94
CA TRP A 21 0.95 -3.77 7.59
C TRP A 21 0.51 -3.93 6.13
N ASN A 22 1.46 -4.00 5.22
CA ASN A 22 1.17 -4.14 3.79
C ASN A 22 0.55 -5.50 3.45
N ALA A 23 0.90 -6.55 4.20
CA ALA A 23 0.32 -7.88 4.03
C ALA A 23 -1.18 -7.89 4.34
N PHE A 24 -1.66 -7.09 5.30
CA PHE A 24 -3.10 -6.92 5.54
C PHE A 24 -3.79 -6.35 4.32
N GLY A 25 -3.19 -5.33 3.67
CA GLY A 25 -3.72 -4.77 2.42
C GLY A 25 -3.75 -5.80 1.30
N ALA A 26 -2.70 -6.61 1.18
CA ALA A 26 -2.63 -7.68 0.20
C ALA A 26 -3.69 -8.76 0.46
N PHE A 27 -3.90 -9.11 1.72
CA PHE A 27 -4.94 -10.06 2.13
C PHE A 27 -6.33 -9.53 1.75
N ASP A 28 -6.61 -8.27 2.09
CA ASP A 28 -7.87 -7.63 1.72
C ASP A 28 -8.08 -7.63 0.19
N TYR A 29 -7.05 -7.29 -0.57
CA TYR A 29 -7.09 -7.30 -2.03
C TYR A 29 -7.46 -8.69 -2.56
N VAL A 30 -6.74 -9.72 -2.11
CA VAL A 30 -6.96 -11.09 -2.58
C VAL A 30 -8.35 -11.60 -2.21
N MET A 31 -8.77 -11.40 -0.97
CA MET A 31 -10.08 -11.86 -0.51
C MET A 31 -11.22 -11.17 -1.26
N THR A 32 -11.08 -9.87 -1.53
CA THR A 32 -12.08 -9.11 -2.29
C THR A 32 -12.12 -9.58 -3.75
N LYS A 33 -10.96 -9.76 -4.38
CA LYS A 33 -10.90 -10.21 -5.78
C LYS A 33 -11.42 -11.63 -5.97
N LEU A 34 -11.16 -12.51 -5.02
CA LEU A 34 -11.68 -13.88 -5.03
C LEU A 34 -13.17 -13.94 -4.62
N ARG A 35 -13.72 -12.83 -4.15
CA ARG A 35 -15.10 -12.75 -3.64
C ARG A 35 -15.36 -13.81 -2.58
N ASN A 36 -14.39 -13.96 -1.65
CA ASN A 36 -14.48 -14.94 -0.58
C ASN A 36 -15.75 -14.68 0.24
N PRO A 37 -16.70 -15.64 0.33
CA PRO A 37 -17.99 -15.39 0.98
C PRO A 37 -17.90 -15.06 2.46
N GLU A 38 -17.00 -15.70 3.18
CA GLU A 38 -16.82 -15.47 4.62
C GLU A 38 -16.23 -14.09 4.89
N TYR A 39 -15.22 -13.70 4.12
CA TYR A 39 -14.62 -12.38 4.23
C TYR A 39 -15.60 -11.27 3.85
N MET A 40 -16.29 -11.44 2.73
CA MET A 40 -17.22 -10.43 2.21
C MET A 40 -18.50 -10.33 3.01
N ALA A 41 -18.80 -11.30 3.87
CA ALA A 41 -19.99 -11.28 4.72
C ALA A 41 -19.99 -10.08 5.70
N ALA A 42 -18.83 -9.50 6.00
CA ALA A 42 -18.73 -8.30 6.83
C ALA A 42 -19.26 -7.04 6.14
N PHE A 43 -19.47 -7.08 4.81
CA PHE A 43 -19.92 -5.95 4.01
C PHE A 43 -21.35 -6.14 3.55
N THR A 44 -22.10 -5.02 3.46
CA THR A 44 -23.46 -5.05 2.90
C THR A 44 -23.42 -5.38 1.41
N PRO A 45 -24.53 -5.83 0.81
CA PRO A 45 -24.58 -6.07 -0.64
C PRO A 45 -24.21 -4.82 -1.47
N GLU A 46 -24.62 -3.63 -1.01
CA GLU A 46 -24.27 -2.37 -1.69
C GLU A 46 -22.75 -2.10 -1.63
N GLN A 47 -22.14 -2.32 -0.47
CA GLN A 47 -20.68 -2.17 -0.31
C GLN A 47 -19.92 -3.17 -1.18
N GLN A 48 -20.37 -4.42 -1.23
CA GLN A 48 -19.79 -5.45 -2.09
C GLN A 48 -19.88 -5.04 -3.56
N ALA A 49 -21.04 -4.56 -4.00
CA ALA A 49 -21.25 -4.11 -5.38
C ALA A 49 -20.28 -2.95 -5.71
N TYR A 50 -20.04 -2.05 -4.79
CA TYR A 50 -19.07 -0.96 -4.97
C TYR A 50 -17.67 -1.51 -5.26
N PHE A 51 -17.18 -2.45 -4.44
CA PHE A 51 -15.86 -3.03 -4.63
C PHE A 51 -15.74 -3.78 -5.95
N TYR A 52 -16.79 -4.47 -6.37
CA TYR A 52 -16.76 -5.28 -7.59
C TYR A 52 -16.96 -4.45 -8.86
N SER A 53 -17.40 -3.19 -8.73
CA SER A 53 -17.66 -2.30 -9.85
C SER A 53 -16.45 -1.47 -10.30
N PHE A 54 -15.28 -1.65 -9.68
CA PHE A 54 -14.09 -0.89 -10.03
C PHE A 54 -13.73 -1.11 -11.50
N PRO A 55 -13.56 -0.03 -12.29
CA PRO A 55 -13.06 -0.17 -13.67
C PRO A 55 -11.60 -0.66 -13.67
N LEU A 56 -11.15 -1.16 -14.81
CA LEU A 56 -9.81 -1.72 -14.94
C LEU A 56 -8.72 -0.77 -14.43
N TRP A 57 -8.78 0.51 -14.79
CA TRP A 57 -7.75 1.47 -14.38
C TRP A 57 -7.70 1.67 -12.87
N ALA A 58 -8.86 1.65 -12.20
CA ALA A 58 -8.91 1.76 -10.74
C ALA A 58 -8.41 0.47 -10.07
N ASN A 59 -8.69 -0.69 -10.64
CA ASN A 59 -8.14 -1.95 -10.18
C ASN A 59 -6.63 -2.01 -10.32
N VAL A 60 -6.09 -1.52 -11.43
CA VAL A 60 -4.64 -1.43 -11.65
C VAL A 60 -4.01 -0.51 -10.59
N GLY A 61 -4.64 0.62 -10.30
CA GLY A 61 -4.18 1.52 -9.25
C GLY A 61 -4.15 0.85 -7.88
N TRP A 62 -5.22 0.13 -7.53
CA TRP A 62 -5.29 -0.61 -6.28
C TRP A 62 -4.21 -1.69 -6.20
N ALA A 63 -4.04 -2.47 -7.26
CA ALA A 63 -3.02 -3.51 -7.32
C ALA A 63 -1.60 -2.93 -7.18
N LEU A 64 -1.29 -1.84 -7.88
CA LEU A 64 0.01 -1.17 -7.76
C LEU A 64 0.26 -0.68 -6.34
N GLY A 65 -0.74 -0.07 -5.73
CA GLY A 65 -0.63 0.44 -4.36
C GLY A 65 -0.30 -0.67 -3.37
N VAL A 66 -1.06 -1.75 -3.43
CA VAL A 66 -0.94 -2.89 -2.50
C VAL A 66 0.35 -3.67 -2.75
N TRP A 67 0.55 -4.14 -3.97
CA TRP A 67 1.67 -5.02 -4.29
C TRP A 67 2.99 -4.27 -4.38
N GLY A 68 2.96 -3.00 -4.80
CA GLY A 68 4.13 -2.12 -4.75
C GLY A 68 4.65 -1.95 -3.33
N SER A 69 3.78 -1.75 -2.35
CA SER A 69 4.15 -1.63 -0.94
C SER A 69 4.70 -2.93 -0.37
N VAL A 70 4.08 -4.07 -0.68
CA VAL A 70 4.58 -5.39 -0.25
C VAL A 70 5.98 -5.61 -0.81
N LEU A 71 6.15 -5.41 -2.11
CA LEU A 71 7.45 -5.56 -2.77
C LEU A 71 8.48 -4.61 -2.16
N GLY A 72 8.10 -3.36 -1.91
CA GLY A 72 8.99 -2.38 -1.29
C GLY A 72 9.50 -2.83 0.07
N SER A 73 8.62 -3.37 0.92
CA SER A 73 9.00 -3.89 2.23
C SER A 73 9.93 -5.09 2.12
N LEU A 74 9.67 -6.02 1.19
CA LEU A 74 10.56 -7.15 0.92
C LEU A 74 11.93 -6.68 0.44
N LEU A 75 11.96 -5.67 -0.44
CA LEU A 75 13.22 -5.12 -0.95
C LEU A 75 14.01 -4.39 0.14
N LEU A 76 13.35 -3.76 1.09
CA LEU A 76 14.02 -3.21 2.28
C LEU A 76 14.74 -4.32 3.06
N LEU A 77 14.04 -5.44 3.28
CA LEU A 77 14.59 -6.56 4.05
C LEU A 77 15.76 -7.25 3.36
N VAL A 78 15.83 -7.22 2.03
CA VAL A 78 17.00 -7.73 1.29
C VAL A 78 18.00 -6.62 0.97
N ARG A 79 17.83 -5.45 1.55
CA ARG A 79 18.72 -4.29 1.41
C ARG A 79 18.90 -3.87 -0.05
N SER A 80 17.82 -3.90 -0.83
CA SER A 80 17.84 -3.49 -2.24
C SER A 80 17.40 -2.04 -2.38
N ARG A 81 18.18 -1.23 -3.11
CA ARG A 81 17.82 0.15 -3.47
C ARG A 81 16.55 0.23 -4.31
N HIS A 82 16.15 -0.87 -4.94
CA HIS A 82 14.92 -0.92 -5.74
C HIS A 82 13.65 -0.77 -4.89
N ALA A 83 13.78 -0.83 -3.55
CA ALA A 83 12.69 -0.50 -2.66
C ALA A 83 12.15 0.91 -2.93
N VAL A 84 13.01 1.87 -3.28
CA VAL A 84 12.61 3.23 -3.64
C VAL A 84 11.63 3.22 -4.81
N THR A 85 11.97 2.50 -5.88
CA THR A 85 11.10 2.38 -7.06
C THR A 85 9.78 1.68 -6.71
N ALA A 86 9.83 0.61 -5.91
CA ALA A 86 8.63 -0.12 -5.51
C ALA A 86 7.66 0.76 -4.71
N PHE A 87 8.16 1.54 -3.75
CA PHE A 87 7.32 2.47 -2.99
C PHE A 87 6.82 3.62 -3.87
N LEU A 88 7.61 4.08 -4.83
CA LEU A 88 7.15 5.09 -5.79
C LEU A 88 5.98 4.57 -6.63
N LEU A 89 6.08 3.33 -7.13
CA LEU A 89 4.97 2.69 -7.86
C LEU A 89 3.74 2.52 -6.97
N SER A 90 3.95 2.21 -5.70
CA SER A 90 2.86 2.15 -4.73
C SER A 90 2.16 3.50 -4.57
N LEU A 91 2.93 4.59 -4.49
CA LEU A 91 2.37 5.95 -4.42
C LEU A 91 1.56 6.30 -5.67
N VAL A 92 2.05 5.94 -6.86
CA VAL A 92 1.32 6.14 -8.12
C VAL A 92 0.00 5.36 -8.08
N GLY A 93 0.03 4.10 -7.68
CA GLY A 93 -1.17 3.27 -7.57
C GLY A 93 -2.17 3.83 -6.56
N LEU A 94 -1.68 4.28 -5.41
CA LEU A 94 -2.51 4.90 -4.38
C LEU A 94 -3.17 6.19 -4.89
N ALA A 95 -2.44 7.00 -5.67
CA ALA A 95 -2.99 8.22 -6.28
C ALA A 95 -4.11 7.87 -7.25
N ILE A 96 -3.90 6.89 -8.12
CA ILE A 96 -4.91 6.43 -9.08
C ILE A 96 -6.16 5.94 -8.36
N SER A 97 -5.99 5.10 -7.36
CA SER A 97 -7.09 4.56 -6.55
C SER A 97 -7.83 5.68 -5.81
N SER A 98 -7.10 6.65 -5.26
CA SER A 98 -7.68 7.78 -4.53
C SER A 98 -8.50 8.69 -5.44
N VAL A 99 -8.06 8.90 -6.68
CA VAL A 99 -8.83 9.67 -7.68
C VAL A 99 -10.17 8.98 -7.93
N TYR A 100 -10.18 7.67 -8.11
CA TYR A 100 -11.43 6.95 -8.32
C TYR A 100 -12.35 7.04 -7.10
N GLN A 101 -11.82 6.75 -5.92
CA GLN A 101 -12.65 6.67 -4.69
C GLN A 101 -13.09 8.03 -4.20
N PHE A 102 -12.19 8.99 -4.13
CA PHE A 102 -12.47 10.29 -3.51
C PHE A 102 -12.71 11.41 -4.52
N GLY A 103 -12.15 11.31 -5.71
CA GLY A 103 -12.39 12.28 -6.78
C GLY A 103 -13.70 12.06 -7.51
N MET A 104 -14.13 10.80 -7.65
CA MET A 104 -15.30 10.44 -8.46
C MET A 104 -16.46 9.86 -7.65
N HIS A 105 -16.19 9.21 -6.51
CA HIS A 105 -17.20 8.48 -5.74
C HIS A 105 -17.24 8.85 -4.25
N TYR A 106 -16.78 10.05 -3.90
CA TYR A 106 -16.71 10.48 -2.50
C TYR A 106 -18.07 10.40 -1.79
N GLY A 107 -19.14 10.88 -2.43
CA GLY A 107 -20.47 10.86 -1.85
C GLY A 107 -20.96 9.45 -1.56
N ASP A 108 -20.72 8.52 -2.46
CA ASP A 108 -21.09 7.12 -2.28
C ASP A 108 -20.31 6.47 -1.13
N LEU A 109 -19.01 6.76 -1.05
CA LEU A 109 -18.17 6.27 0.04
C LEU A 109 -18.64 6.77 1.39
N GLU A 110 -18.89 8.07 1.50
CA GLU A 110 -19.35 8.68 2.74
C GLU A 110 -20.70 8.10 3.18
N ARG A 111 -21.61 7.90 2.23
CA ARG A 111 -22.93 7.32 2.49
C ARG A 111 -22.84 5.88 2.98
N MET A 112 -21.96 5.06 2.36
CA MET A 112 -21.84 3.65 2.67
C MET A 112 -20.96 3.35 3.89
N PHE A 113 -19.89 4.11 4.09
CA PHE A 113 -18.83 3.81 5.07
C PHE A 113 -18.59 4.93 6.08
N GLY A 114 -19.21 6.09 5.92
CA GLY A 114 -18.95 7.25 6.76
C GLY A 114 -17.58 7.88 6.46
N THR A 115 -16.93 8.41 7.48
CA THR A 115 -15.63 9.09 7.34
C THR A 115 -14.44 8.16 7.44
N PHE A 116 -14.63 6.89 7.81
CA PHE A 116 -13.56 5.94 8.04
C PHE A 116 -12.64 5.77 6.81
N PRO A 117 -13.16 5.58 5.57
CA PRO A 117 -12.29 5.42 4.40
C PRO A 117 -11.36 6.60 4.17
N MET A 118 -11.83 7.82 4.41
CA MET A 118 -11.03 9.02 4.24
C MET A 118 -9.87 9.06 5.24
N ILE A 119 -10.16 8.79 6.51
CA ILE A 119 -9.17 8.77 7.58
C ILE A 119 -8.15 7.65 7.34
N PHE A 120 -8.65 6.45 7.02
CA PHE A 120 -7.80 5.28 6.78
C PHE A 120 -6.88 5.49 5.56
N THR A 121 -7.41 6.05 4.48
CA THR A 121 -6.63 6.36 3.28
C THR A 121 -5.56 7.42 3.58
N ALA A 122 -5.87 8.43 4.39
CA ALA A 122 -4.87 9.41 4.82
C ALA A 122 -3.73 8.75 5.59
N VAL A 123 -4.04 7.80 6.47
CA VAL A 123 -3.02 7.02 7.21
C VAL A 123 -2.16 6.22 6.23
N ILE A 124 -2.77 5.57 5.25
CA ILE A 124 -2.04 4.82 4.21
C ILE A 124 -1.07 5.74 3.47
N TRP A 125 -1.53 6.92 3.05
CA TRP A 125 -0.69 7.91 2.36
C TRP A 125 0.53 8.29 3.21
N ILE A 126 0.31 8.60 4.48
CA ILE A 126 1.39 8.97 5.41
C ILE A 126 2.41 7.84 5.52
N ILE A 127 1.95 6.61 5.69
CA ILE A 127 2.84 5.44 5.83
C ILE A 127 3.65 5.21 4.57
N VAL A 128 3.03 5.24 3.39
CA VAL A 128 3.74 4.96 2.13
C VAL A 128 4.73 6.08 1.81
N ILE A 129 4.37 7.34 2.04
CA ILE A 129 5.30 8.46 1.88
C ILE A 129 6.49 8.30 2.82
N ALA A 130 6.24 7.96 4.09
CA ALA A 130 7.30 7.74 5.06
C ALA A 130 8.22 6.60 4.64
N LEU A 131 7.68 5.50 4.15
CA LEU A 131 8.46 4.36 3.66
C LEU A 131 9.31 4.73 2.43
N PHE A 132 8.74 5.50 1.51
CA PHE A 132 9.45 6.00 0.34
C PHE A 132 10.65 6.87 0.75
N LEU A 133 10.42 7.84 1.64
CA LEU A 133 11.46 8.72 2.12
C LEU A 133 12.53 7.96 2.92
N TYR A 134 12.10 7.00 3.72
CA TYR A 134 13.01 6.13 4.47
C TYR A 134 13.91 5.34 3.52
N ALA A 135 13.33 4.72 2.49
CA ALA A 135 14.10 3.95 1.50
C ALA A 135 15.10 4.84 0.75
N ARG A 136 14.69 6.06 0.39
CA ARG A 136 15.60 7.03 -0.24
C ARG A 136 16.77 7.39 0.69
N ALA A 137 16.49 7.66 1.95
CA ALA A 137 17.51 8.01 2.93
C ALA A 137 18.50 6.86 3.14
N GLN A 138 18.00 5.63 3.24
CA GLN A 138 18.87 4.46 3.42
C GLN A 138 19.70 4.16 2.16
N THR A 139 19.16 4.44 0.99
CA THR A 139 19.92 4.33 -0.27
C THR A 139 21.05 5.38 -0.31
N ALA A 140 20.74 6.62 0.07
CA ALA A 140 21.75 7.69 0.12
C ALA A 140 22.88 7.38 1.11
N LYS A 141 22.58 6.68 2.20
CA LYS A 141 23.57 6.26 3.20
C LYS A 141 24.34 4.99 2.81
N GLY A 142 24.01 4.37 1.67
CA GLY A 142 24.63 3.14 1.22
C GLY A 142 24.13 1.86 1.93
N VAL A 143 23.10 1.97 2.77
CA VAL A 143 22.51 0.80 3.45
C VAL A 143 21.79 -0.08 2.45
N LEU A 144 21.05 0.52 1.52
CA LEU A 144 20.41 -0.17 0.39
C LEU A 144 21.32 -0.05 -0.83
N ARG A 145 21.46 -1.14 -1.57
CA ARG A 145 22.39 -1.23 -2.71
C ARG A 145 21.70 -1.55 -4.01
#